data_86c4bf313fa073f06d2c8d1c5894184e
#
_entry.id   86c4bf313fa073f06d2c8d1c5894184e
#
_cell.length_a   1.000
_cell.length_b   1.000
_cell.length_c   1.000
_cell.angle_alpha   90.00
_cell.angle_beta   90.00
_cell.angle_gamma   90.00
#
_symmetry.space_group_name_H-M   'P 1'
#
loop_
_entity.id
_entity.type
_entity.pdbx_description
1 polymer ?
#
loop_
_entity_poly.entity_id
_entity_poly.type
_entity_poly.pdbx_seq_one_letter_code
_entity_poly.pdbx_strand_id
1 'polypeptide(L)'
;PTLDIGHIIKDILQLNIQYMIHEDFGHYSYTEHYYIGDIFVYTSPDEEKGVLLELKGKGCRQFESYLLAQERSWYDFLMDALVDGGVMKRLDLAINDHTGMLDIPELTEKCRNEECVSVFRSFKSYASGELVKHEEQDKAGMGYTLYIGSLKSEVYFCVYEKSYEQYIKLGIPIEEAPIKNRFEIRLKNERAYYAV
;
A
#
# COMPACT_ATOMS: atom_id res chain seq x y z
N PRO A 1 24.30 15.08 -8.87
CA PRO A 1 24.09 15.15 -7.43
C PRO A 1 24.15 13.72 -6.90
N THR A 2 25.14 13.47 -6.06
CA THR A 2 25.24 12.21 -5.30
C THR A 2 23.97 12.11 -4.47
N LEU A 3 23.13 11.13 -4.75
CA LEU A 3 21.96 10.81 -3.94
C LEU A 3 22.47 10.21 -2.61
N ASP A 4 22.92 11.10 -1.72
CA ASP A 4 23.36 10.73 -0.39
C ASP A 4 22.13 10.32 0.43
N ILE A 5 22.17 9.08 0.95
CA ILE A 5 21.11 8.58 1.83
C ILE A 5 20.91 9.50 3.04
N GLY A 6 21.98 10.14 3.53
CA GLY A 6 21.93 11.11 4.62
C GLY A 6 21.06 12.32 4.27
N HIS A 7 21.17 12.84 3.03
CA HIS A 7 20.31 13.90 2.52
C HIS A 7 18.83 13.48 2.49
N ILE A 8 18.54 12.31 1.91
CA ILE A 8 17.16 11.81 1.84
C ILE A 8 16.54 11.66 3.23
N ILE A 9 17.27 11.04 4.17
CA ILE A 9 16.74 10.82 5.52
C ILE A 9 16.58 12.15 6.28
N LYS A 10 17.58 13.02 6.23
CA LYS A 10 17.60 14.25 7.01
C LYS A 10 16.73 15.36 6.41
N ASP A 11 16.85 15.60 5.11
CA ASP A 11 16.27 16.81 4.49
C ASP A 11 14.90 16.50 3.87
N ILE A 12 14.71 15.33 3.26
CA ILE A 12 13.41 14.95 2.64
C ILE A 12 12.46 14.31 3.66
N LEU A 13 12.91 13.28 4.38
CA LEU A 13 12.08 12.63 5.41
C LEU A 13 12.02 13.42 6.71
N GLN A 14 12.99 14.31 6.95
CA GLN A 14 13.21 15.04 8.19
C GLN A 14 13.28 14.10 9.41
N LEU A 15 13.99 12.99 9.24
CA LEU A 15 14.26 12.01 10.27
C LEU A 15 15.74 12.06 10.68
N ASN A 16 16.03 11.59 11.89
CA ASN A 16 17.41 11.47 12.36
C ASN A 16 17.90 10.04 12.12
N ILE A 17 18.92 9.90 11.26
CA ILE A 17 19.54 8.60 10.92
C ILE A 17 20.05 7.83 12.15
N GLN A 18 20.40 8.51 13.23
CA GLN A 18 20.86 7.87 14.48
C GLN A 18 19.80 7.01 15.16
N TYR A 19 18.52 7.23 14.87
CA TYR A 19 17.42 6.42 15.38
C TYR A 19 16.99 5.30 14.41
N MET A 20 17.64 5.22 13.24
CA MET A 20 17.37 4.17 12.27
C MET A 20 18.31 2.99 12.48
N ILE A 21 17.81 1.80 12.26
CA ILE A 21 18.61 0.57 12.26
C ILE A 21 19.15 0.38 10.84
N HIS A 22 20.46 0.09 10.75
CA HIS A 22 21.12 -0.25 9.48
C HIS A 22 21.30 -1.76 9.38
N GLU A 23 21.05 -2.31 8.20
CA GLU A 23 21.29 -3.72 7.89
C GLU A 23 21.97 -3.87 6.52
N ASP A 24 22.98 -4.75 6.46
CA ASP A 24 23.82 -5.04 5.29
C ASP A 24 23.14 -6.02 4.31
N PHE A 25 21.85 -5.94 4.19
CA PHE A 25 21.08 -6.61 3.16
C PHE A 25 19.90 -5.73 2.71
N GLY A 26 19.38 -5.98 1.51
CA GLY A 26 18.28 -5.18 0.98
C GLY A 26 17.32 -5.99 0.12
N HIS A 27 16.25 -5.33 -0.31
CA HIS A 27 15.30 -5.85 -1.28
C HIS A 27 15.41 -5.09 -2.61
N TYR A 28 14.72 -5.55 -3.64
CA TYR A 28 14.70 -4.90 -4.96
C TYR A 28 16.09 -4.73 -5.60
N SER A 29 17.00 -5.68 -5.30
CA SER A 29 18.43 -5.65 -5.69
C SER A 29 19.24 -4.52 -5.06
N TYR A 30 18.77 -3.85 -4.02
CA TYR A 30 19.59 -3.03 -3.14
C TYR A 30 20.37 -3.90 -2.17
N THR A 31 21.55 -3.45 -1.74
CA THR A 31 22.47 -4.24 -0.91
C THR A 31 22.34 -3.96 0.56
N GLU A 32 21.78 -2.83 0.93
CA GLU A 32 21.61 -2.42 2.31
C GLU A 32 20.36 -1.56 2.50
N HIS A 33 19.90 -1.42 3.73
CA HIS A 33 18.81 -0.52 4.05
C HIS A 33 18.90 0.04 5.46
N TYR A 34 18.25 1.18 5.65
CA TYR A 34 17.98 1.81 6.93
C TYR A 34 16.50 1.76 7.20
N TYR A 35 16.10 1.48 8.45
CA TYR A 35 14.69 1.47 8.78
C TYR A 35 14.41 1.97 10.19
N ILE A 36 13.21 2.50 10.38
CA ILE A 36 12.62 2.81 11.68
C ILE A 36 11.17 2.35 11.68
N GLY A 37 10.87 1.30 12.47
CA GLY A 37 9.56 0.65 12.40
C GLY A 37 9.25 0.09 11.01
N ASP A 38 8.20 0.61 10.38
CA ASP A 38 7.75 0.17 9.04
C ASP A 38 8.14 1.17 7.91
N ILE A 39 9.10 2.06 8.15
CA ILE A 39 9.67 3.00 7.17
C ILE A 39 11.02 2.47 6.73
N PHE A 40 11.20 2.18 5.42
CA PHE A 40 12.42 1.59 4.87
C PHE A 40 13.04 2.48 3.82
N VAL A 41 14.34 2.66 3.90
CA VAL A 41 15.16 3.42 2.94
C VAL A 41 16.27 2.51 2.45
N TYR A 42 16.17 2.06 1.20
CA TYR A 42 17.12 1.15 0.57
C TYR A 42 18.17 1.92 -0.20
N THR A 43 19.41 1.46 -0.15
CA THR A 43 20.54 2.02 -0.88
C THR A 43 21.50 0.94 -1.35
N SER A 44 22.44 1.31 -2.21
CA SER A 44 23.54 0.48 -2.68
C SER A 44 24.74 1.36 -2.92
N PRO A 45 25.97 0.83 -2.88
CA PRO A 45 27.18 1.53 -3.30
C PRO A 45 27.17 1.95 -4.77
N ASP A 46 26.28 1.34 -5.58
CA ASP A 46 26.07 1.70 -6.98
C ASP A 46 25.24 2.98 -7.05
N GLU A 47 25.93 4.10 -7.32
CA GLU A 47 25.34 5.44 -7.37
C GLU A 47 24.27 5.59 -8.48
N GLU A 48 24.33 4.80 -9.55
CA GLU A 48 23.36 4.88 -10.65
C GLU A 48 21.96 4.43 -10.22
N LYS A 49 21.89 3.61 -9.17
CA LYS A 49 20.63 3.04 -8.68
C LYS A 49 19.81 4.01 -7.81
N GLY A 50 20.47 4.97 -7.19
CA GLY A 50 19.84 5.92 -6.29
C GLY A 50 19.35 5.30 -4.97
N VAL A 51 18.44 6.00 -4.29
CA VAL A 51 17.85 5.62 -3.01
C VAL A 51 16.36 5.32 -3.21
N LEU A 52 15.87 4.24 -2.61
CA LEU A 52 14.45 3.86 -2.65
C LEU A 52 13.80 4.00 -1.27
N LEU A 53 12.83 4.89 -1.15
CA LEU A 53 11.94 4.94 0.00
C LEU A 53 10.74 4.00 -0.21
N GLU A 54 10.47 3.14 0.75
CA GLU A 54 9.30 2.28 0.77
C GLU A 54 8.47 2.50 2.02
N LEU A 55 7.20 2.90 1.82
CA LEU A 55 6.19 3.03 2.84
C LEU A 55 5.03 2.08 2.52
N LYS A 56 4.92 0.97 3.23
CA LYS A 56 3.74 0.09 3.15
C LYS A 56 2.66 0.57 4.13
N GLY A 57 1.48 -0.02 4.10
CA GLY A 57 0.32 0.47 4.83
C GLY A 57 0.53 0.83 6.31
N LYS A 58 1.37 0.10 7.07
CA LYS A 58 1.76 0.50 8.43
C LYS A 58 2.77 1.64 8.40
N GLY A 59 3.75 1.58 7.48
CA GLY A 59 4.74 2.62 7.28
C GLY A 59 4.12 3.96 6.88
N CYS A 60 3.08 3.94 6.03
CA CYS A 60 2.32 5.17 5.70
C CYS A 60 1.70 5.80 6.94
N ARG A 61 1.04 5.02 7.81
CA ARG A 61 0.44 5.56 9.05
C ARG A 61 1.49 6.05 10.04
N GLN A 62 2.60 5.34 10.15
CA GLN A 62 3.72 5.77 10.99
C GLN A 62 4.31 7.07 10.46
N PHE A 63 4.56 7.17 9.16
CA PHE A 63 5.13 8.36 8.54
C PHE A 63 4.17 9.55 8.63
N GLU A 64 2.87 9.34 8.51
CA GLU A 64 1.85 10.36 8.74
C GLU A 64 1.95 10.99 10.14
N SER A 65 2.25 10.18 11.19
CA SER A 65 2.46 10.71 12.53
C SER A 65 3.71 11.60 12.63
N TYR A 66 4.76 11.29 11.88
CA TYR A 66 5.94 12.16 11.77
C TYR A 66 5.64 13.44 11.00
N LEU A 67 4.91 13.35 9.88
CA LEU A 67 4.49 14.53 9.12
C LEU A 67 3.68 15.50 9.99
N LEU A 68 2.73 14.98 10.78
CA LEU A 68 1.95 15.78 11.72
C LEU A 68 2.85 16.47 12.77
N ALA A 69 3.82 15.75 13.32
CA ALA A 69 4.77 16.32 14.27
C ALA A 69 5.72 17.36 13.65
N GLN A 70 5.96 17.26 12.34
CA GLN A 70 6.76 18.19 11.54
C GLN A 70 5.90 19.37 11.00
N GLU A 71 4.61 19.40 11.29
CA GLU A 71 3.65 20.37 10.72
C GLU A 71 3.62 20.34 9.18
N ARG A 72 3.78 19.16 8.57
CA ARG A 72 3.78 18.93 7.13
C ARG A 72 2.62 18.03 6.72
N SER A 73 2.11 18.25 5.52
CA SER A 73 1.16 17.34 4.87
C SER A 73 1.88 16.30 3.99
N TRP A 74 1.13 15.28 3.53
CA TRP A 74 1.60 14.37 2.48
C TRP A 74 1.96 15.11 1.19
N TYR A 75 1.22 16.17 0.87
CA TYR A 75 1.49 16.99 -0.32
C TYR A 75 2.85 17.68 -0.20
N ASP A 76 3.15 18.31 0.93
CA ASP A 76 4.43 18.98 1.15
C ASP A 76 5.60 18.01 1.01
N PHE A 77 5.49 16.83 1.64
CA PHE A 77 6.51 15.78 1.53
C PHE A 77 6.71 15.31 0.09
N LEU A 78 5.62 15.04 -0.64
CA LEU A 78 5.70 14.55 -2.02
C LEU A 78 6.29 15.62 -2.95
N MET A 79 5.93 16.88 -2.75
CA MET A 79 6.49 18.00 -3.51
C MET A 79 7.98 18.18 -3.24
N ASP A 80 8.42 18.13 -1.96
CA ASP A 80 9.83 18.19 -1.61
C ASP A 80 10.63 17.07 -2.29
N ALA A 81 10.12 15.83 -2.22
CA ALA A 81 10.76 14.68 -2.84
C ALA A 81 10.85 14.80 -4.38
N LEU A 82 9.81 15.32 -5.04
CA LEU A 82 9.79 15.50 -6.51
C LEU A 82 10.69 16.64 -6.95
N VAL A 83 10.72 17.75 -6.21
CA VAL A 83 11.61 18.89 -6.49
C VAL A 83 13.07 18.47 -6.33
N ASP A 84 13.38 17.59 -5.39
CA ASP A 84 14.71 17.01 -5.20
C ASP A 84 15.11 15.99 -6.29
N GLY A 85 14.23 15.74 -7.27
CA GLY A 85 14.45 14.80 -8.37
C GLY A 85 13.96 13.39 -8.12
N GLY A 86 13.14 13.19 -7.09
CA GLY A 86 12.51 11.91 -6.79
C GLY A 86 11.60 11.43 -7.91
N VAL A 87 11.49 10.11 -8.07
CA VAL A 87 10.66 9.47 -9.08
C VAL A 87 9.66 8.53 -8.40
N MET A 88 8.39 8.76 -8.62
CA MET A 88 7.32 7.89 -8.10
C MET A 88 7.32 6.55 -8.84
N LYS A 89 7.66 5.47 -8.15
CA LYS A 89 7.60 4.10 -8.70
C LYS A 89 6.25 3.45 -8.48
N ARG A 90 5.59 3.77 -7.37
CA ARG A 90 4.26 3.26 -7.03
C ARG A 90 3.54 4.22 -6.09
N LEU A 91 2.25 4.38 -6.34
CA LEU A 91 1.32 5.11 -5.47
C LEU A 91 0.03 4.31 -5.38
N ASP A 92 -0.36 3.95 -4.17
CA ASP A 92 -1.63 3.28 -3.89
C ASP A 92 -2.55 4.29 -3.18
N LEU A 93 -3.65 4.66 -3.83
CA LEU A 93 -4.67 5.53 -3.26
C LEU A 93 -5.87 4.69 -2.83
N ALA A 94 -6.37 4.91 -1.63
CA ALA A 94 -7.41 4.09 -1.04
C ALA A 94 -8.62 4.91 -0.59
N ILE A 95 -9.81 4.41 -0.88
CA ILE A 95 -11.08 4.90 -0.35
C ILE A 95 -11.67 3.81 0.54
N ASN A 96 -12.06 4.19 1.76
CA ASN A 96 -12.69 3.30 2.72
C ASN A 96 -14.22 3.40 2.62
N ASP A 97 -14.87 2.26 2.49
CA ASP A 97 -16.30 2.13 2.64
C ASP A 97 -16.61 1.72 4.09
N HIS A 98 -17.20 2.64 4.83
CA HIS A 98 -17.59 2.44 6.24
C HIS A 98 -19.00 1.86 6.39
N THR A 99 -19.80 1.92 5.35
CA THR A 99 -21.23 1.56 5.39
C THR A 99 -21.54 0.19 4.79
N GLY A 100 -20.60 -0.39 4.04
CA GLY A 100 -20.81 -1.65 3.32
C GLY A 100 -21.58 -1.45 2.01
N MET A 101 -21.52 -0.29 1.39
CA MET A 101 -22.15 -0.02 0.09
C MET A 101 -21.55 -0.85 -1.04
N LEU A 102 -20.26 -1.21 -0.92
CA LEU A 102 -19.58 -2.05 -1.91
C LEU A 102 -19.82 -3.53 -1.56
N ASP A 103 -20.79 -4.15 -2.21
CA ASP A 103 -20.95 -5.60 -2.14
C ASP A 103 -19.96 -6.25 -3.12
N ILE A 104 -18.82 -6.72 -2.57
CA ILE A 104 -17.74 -7.26 -3.39
C ILE A 104 -18.06 -8.65 -3.94
N PRO A 105 -18.71 -9.55 -3.21
CA PRO A 105 -19.28 -10.77 -3.79
C PRO A 105 -20.21 -10.48 -4.98
N GLU A 106 -21.18 -9.58 -4.84
CA GLU A 106 -22.09 -9.22 -5.92
C GLU A 106 -21.36 -8.59 -7.11
N LEU A 107 -20.40 -7.68 -6.86
CA LEU A 107 -19.57 -7.09 -7.90
C LEU A 107 -18.77 -8.14 -8.66
N THR A 108 -18.26 -9.14 -7.95
CA THR A 108 -17.52 -10.26 -8.55
C THR A 108 -18.43 -11.10 -9.45
N GLU A 109 -19.66 -11.39 -9.04
CA GLU A 109 -20.63 -12.10 -9.87
C GLU A 109 -21.02 -11.29 -11.11
N LYS A 110 -21.25 -10.00 -10.97
CA LYS A 110 -21.50 -9.08 -12.12
C LYS A 110 -20.34 -9.10 -13.14
N CYS A 111 -19.08 -9.14 -12.65
CA CYS A 111 -17.93 -9.29 -13.53
C CYS A 111 -17.94 -10.64 -14.27
N ARG A 112 -18.33 -11.73 -13.61
CA ARG A 112 -18.42 -13.08 -14.22
C ARG A 112 -19.55 -13.18 -15.25
N ASN A 113 -20.64 -12.49 -14.99
CA ASN A 113 -21.83 -12.49 -15.85
C ASN A 113 -21.74 -11.47 -17.01
N GLU A 114 -20.58 -10.84 -17.21
CA GLU A 114 -20.34 -9.85 -18.26
C GLU A 114 -21.23 -8.57 -18.13
N GLU A 115 -21.69 -8.29 -16.91
CA GLU A 115 -22.53 -7.11 -16.63
C GLU A 115 -21.71 -5.84 -16.34
N CYS A 116 -20.38 -5.97 -16.16
CA CYS A 116 -19.49 -4.86 -15.87
C CYS A 116 -18.86 -4.27 -17.13
N VAL A 117 -19.06 -2.97 -17.35
CA VAL A 117 -18.40 -2.22 -18.43
C VAL A 117 -17.17 -1.53 -17.87
N SER A 118 -16.01 -1.76 -18.47
CA SER A 118 -14.73 -1.19 -18.04
C SER A 118 -13.77 -1.01 -19.20
N VAL A 119 -12.84 -0.06 -19.06
CA VAL A 119 -11.68 0.07 -19.94
C VAL A 119 -10.65 -1.04 -19.73
N PHE A 120 -10.71 -1.75 -18.60
CA PHE A 120 -9.85 -2.89 -18.30
C PHE A 120 -10.41 -4.15 -18.95
N ARG A 121 -9.51 -4.97 -19.50
CA ARG A 121 -9.87 -6.19 -20.25
C ARG A 121 -10.01 -7.44 -19.39
N SER A 122 -9.59 -7.39 -18.13
CA SER A 122 -9.55 -8.58 -17.29
C SER A 122 -9.81 -8.25 -15.83
N PHE A 123 -10.32 -9.23 -15.13
CA PHE A 123 -10.40 -9.22 -13.67
C PHE A 123 -9.90 -10.53 -13.08
N LYS A 124 -9.57 -10.54 -11.78
CA LYS A 124 -9.27 -11.72 -10.99
C LYS A 124 -9.94 -11.58 -9.63
N SER A 125 -10.62 -12.62 -9.20
CA SER A 125 -11.24 -12.65 -7.88
C SER A 125 -10.61 -13.76 -7.03
N TYR A 126 -10.48 -13.49 -5.76
CA TYR A 126 -10.04 -14.43 -4.74
C TYR A 126 -11.09 -14.42 -3.63
N ALA A 127 -11.59 -15.60 -3.31
CA ALA A 127 -12.36 -15.86 -2.12
C ALA A 127 -11.57 -16.88 -1.30
N SER A 128 -11.36 -16.58 -0.04
CA SER A 128 -10.67 -17.49 0.86
C SER A 128 -11.54 -17.76 2.08
N GLY A 129 -11.36 -18.90 2.69
CA GLY A 129 -12.05 -19.31 3.89
C GLY A 129 -11.27 -20.42 4.60
N GLU A 130 -11.53 -20.61 5.87
CA GLU A 130 -10.98 -21.72 6.64
C GLU A 130 -11.82 -22.96 6.47
N LEU A 131 -11.18 -24.12 6.34
CA LEU A 131 -11.85 -25.41 6.41
C LEU A 131 -12.16 -25.71 7.87
N VAL A 132 -13.43 -25.85 8.20
CA VAL A 132 -13.86 -26.15 9.56
C VAL A 132 -13.57 -27.61 9.89
N LYS A 133 -12.84 -27.82 10.99
CA LYS A 133 -12.54 -29.18 11.49
C LYS A 133 -13.67 -29.79 12.33
N HIS A 134 -14.58 -28.97 12.86
CA HIS A 134 -15.73 -29.41 13.68
C HIS A 134 -16.95 -28.53 13.40
N GLU A 135 -18.14 -29.09 13.54
CA GLU A 135 -19.44 -28.45 13.18
C GLU A 135 -19.82 -27.22 14.05
N GLU A 136 -19.10 -26.93 15.12
CA GLU A 136 -19.46 -25.92 16.13
C GLU A 136 -18.67 -24.61 16.02
N GLN A 137 -17.82 -24.42 15.01
CA GLN A 137 -17.07 -23.15 14.85
C GLN A 137 -17.70 -22.24 13.82
N ASP A 138 -18.04 -21.01 14.24
CA ASP A 138 -18.39 -19.93 13.34
C ASP A 138 -17.27 -19.70 12.33
N LYS A 139 -17.58 -19.91 11.05
CA LYS A 139 -16.63 -19.73 9.95
C LYS A 139 -16.41 -18.25 9.72
N ALA A 140 -15.33 -17.70 10.21
CA ALA A 140 -14.83 -16.46 9.67
C ALA A 140 -14.19 -16.77 8.31
N GLY A 141 -14.88 -16.48 7.22
CA GLY A 141 -14.27 -16.46 5.90
C GLY A 141 -13.09 -15.46 5.88
N MET A 142 -12.13 -15.64 4.97
CA MET A 142 -11.00 -14.69 4.83
C MET A 142 -11.36 -13.52 3.91
N GLY A 143 -12.61 -13.41 3.50
CA GLY A 143 -13.16 -12.33 2.69
C GLY A 143 -12.89 -12.45 1.20
N TYR A 144 -13.47 -11.54 0.45
CA TYR A 144 -13.31 -11.43 -1.01
C TYR A 144 -12.32 -10.33 -1.38
N THR A 145 -11.55 -10.59 -2.43
CA THR A 145 -10.69 -9.60 -3.08
C THR A 145 -10.91 -9.68 -4.59
N LEU A 146 -11.22 -8.54 -5.20
CA LEU A 146 -11.40 -8.40 -6.64
C LEU A 146 -10.35 -7.45 -7.20
N TYR A 147 -9.57 -7.92 -8.17
CA TYR A 147 -8.66 -7.12 -8.95
C TYR A 147 -9.29 -6.84 -10.32
N ILE A 148 -9.35 -5.58 -10.73
CA ILE A 148 -9.83 -5.15 -12.04
C ILE A 148 -8.64 -4.56 -12.79
N GLY A 149 -8.30 -5.15 -13.94
CA GLY A 149 -7.08 -4.88 -14.68
C GLY A 149 -5.98 -5.90 -14.39
N SER A 150 -4.91 -5.84 -15.17
CA SER A 150 -3.75 -6.71 -15.00
C SER A 150 -2.84 -6.22 -13.88
N LEU A 151 -2.42 -7.10 -12.97
CA LEU A 151 -1.43 -6.78 -11.93
C LEU A 151 -0.07 -6.32 -12.50
N LYS A 152 0.18 -6.62 -13.80
CA LYS A 152 1.38 -6.17 -14.52
C LYS A 152 1.22 -4.78 -15.13
N SER A 153 -0.02 -4.28 -15.24
CA SER A 153 -0.28 -2.94 -15.78
C SER A 153 0.17 -1.86 -14.82
N GLU A 154 0.38 -0.68 -15.35
CA GLU A 154 0.70 0.52 -14.55
C GLU A 154 -0.49 1.05 -13.77
N VAL A 155 -1.70 0.66 -14.14
CA VAL A 155 -2.94 0.98 -13.42
C VAL A 155 -3.78 -0.27 -13.28
N TYR A 156 -4.25 -0.54 -12.08
CA TYR A 156 -5.28 -1.53 -11.80
C TYR A 156 -5.98 -1.21 -10.48
N PHE A 157 -7.18 -1.75 -10.30
CA PHE A 157 -7.94 -1.61 -9.07
C PHE A 157 -7.86 -2.87 -8.23
N CYS A 158 -7.90 -2.67 -6.92
CA CYS A 158 -8.01 -3.74 -5.92
C CYS A 158 -9.15 -3.37 -4.97
N VAL A 159 -10.19 -4.18 -4.96
CA VAL A 159 -11.35 -3.99 -4.09
C VAL A 159 -11.45 -5.18 -3.15
N TYR A 160 -11.56 -4.95 -1.86
CA TYR A 160 -11.59 -6.06 -0.90
C TYR A 160 -12.35 -5.74 0.38
N GLU A 161 -12.84 -6.81 1.02
CA GLU A 161 -13.53 -6.75 2.30
C GLU A 161 -12.52 -6.48 3.42
N LYS A 162 -12.40 -5.22 3.82
CA LYS A 162 -11.44 -4.75 4.83
C LYS A 162 -11.81 -5.23 6.24
N SER A 163 -13.07 -5.50 6.51
CA SER A 163 -13.54 -6.04 7.78
C SER A 163 -12.88 -7.38 8.12
N TYR A 164 -12.72 -8.27 7.15
CA TYR A 164 -12.02 -9.54 7.33
C TYR A 164 -10.53 -9.36 7.63
N GLU A 165 -9.88 -8.42 6.96
CA GLU A 165 -8.48 -8.10 7.27
C GLU A 165 -8.31 -7.57 8.70
N GLN A 166 -9.25 -6.73 9.16
CA GLN A 166 -9.26 -6.21 10.54
C GLN A 166 -9.53 -7.32 11.55
N TYR A 167 -10.42 -8.25 11.24
CA TYR A 167 -10.66 -9.43 12.07
C TYR A 167 -9.37 -10.27 12.22
N ILE A 168 -8.74 -10.64 11.11
CA ILE A 168 -7.55 -11.49 11.13
C ILE A 168 -6.35 -10.81 11.83
N LYS A 169 -6.14 -9.51 11.58
CA LYS A 169 -4.94 -8.79 12.08
C LYS A 169 -5.13 -8.20 13.46
N LEU A 170 -6.33 -7.80 13.83
CA LEU A 170 -6.63 -7.02 15.02
C LEU A 170 -7.62 -7.70 15.97
N GLY A 171 -8.25 -8.81 15.55
CA GLY A 171 -9.29 -9.51 16.31
C GLY A 171 -10.60 -8.73 16.42
N ILE A 172 -10.82 -7.72 15.57
CA ILE A 172 -12.06 -6.92 15.60
C ILE A 172 -13.17 -7.74 14.93
N PRO A 173 -14.31 -7.97 15.60
CA PRO A 173 -15.44 -8.67 14.98
C PRO A 173 -15.85 -8.01 13.66
N ILE A 174 -16.22 -8.82 12.66
CA ILE A 174 -16.49 -8.33 11.29
C ILE A 174 -17.62 -7.29 11.29
N GLU A 175 -18.64 -7.50 12.11
CA GLU A 175 -19.80 -6.62 12.27
C GLU A 175 -19.42 -5.28 12.91
N GLU A 176 -18.41 -5.27 13.78
CA GLU A 176 -17.93 -4.10 14.51
C GLU A 176 -16.78 -3.36 13.76
N ALA A 177 -16.26 -3.97 12.69
CA ALA A 177 -15.16 -3.39 11.93
C ALA A 177 -15.54 -1.99 11.41
N PRO A 178 -14.73 -0.96 11.72
CA PRO A 178 -15.05 0.44 11.33
C PRO A 178 -14.94 0.66 9.82
N ILE A 179 -14.21 -0.17 9.10
CA ILE A 179 -14.10 -0.14 7.65
C ILE A 179 -14.62 -1.48 7.13
N LYS A 180 -15.71 -1.46 6.38
CA LYS A 180 -16.31 -2.66 5.80
C LYS A 180 -15.51 -3.12 4.59
N ASN A 181 -15.36 -2.24 3.63
CA ASN A 181 -14.67 -2.53 2.38
C ASN A 181 -13.62 -1.46 2.07
N ARG A 182 -12.72 -1.77 1.14
CA ARG A 182 -11.76 -0.81 0.63
C ARG A 182 -11.63 -0.95 -0.89
N PHE A 183 -11.63 0.19 -1.53
CA PHE A 183 -11.29 0.35 -2.93
C PHE A 183 -9.90 1.00 -3.04
N GLU A 184 -8.98 0.38 -3.77
CA GLU A 184 -7.65 0.92 -4.03
C GLU A 184 -7.43 1.07 -5.53
N ILE A 185 -6.93 2.23 -5.95
CA ILE A 185 -6.29 2.39 -7.24
C ILE A 185 -4.79 2.28 -7.04
N ARG A 186 -4.15 1.39 -7.80
CA ARG A 186 -2.71 1.15 -7.74
C ARG A 186 -2.06 1.64 -9.01
N LEU A 187 -1.21 2.65 -8.85
CA LEU A 187 -0.54 3.38 -9.90
C LEU A 187 0.95 3.06 -9.87
N LYS A 188 1.56 2.89 -11.05
CA LYS A 188 3.00 2.61 -11.19
C LYS A 188 3.63 3.56 -12.19
N ASN A 189 4.95 3.80 -12.03
CA ASN A 189 5.78 4.59 -12.93
C ASN A 189 5.16 5.94 -13.30
N GLU A 190 5.02 6.26 -14.57
CA GLU A 190 4.46 7.53 -15.03
C GLU A 190 3.06 7.81 -14.47
N ARG A 191 2.22 6.79 -14.32
CA ARG A 191 0.87 6.95 -13.78
C ARG A 191 0.89 7.37 -12.31
N ALA A 192 1.86 6.88 -11.54
CA ALA A 192 2.05 7.31 -10.16
C ALA A 192 2.57 8.76 -10.09
N TYR A 193 3.47 9.13 -11.00
CA TYR A 193 4.04 10.49 -11.07
C TYR A 193 2.99 11.55 -11.40
N TYR A 194 2.12 11.28 -12.40
CA TYR A 194 1.07 12.23 -12.81
C TYR A 194 -0.12 12.31 -11.84
N ALA A 195 -0.17 11.48 -10.82
CA ALA A 195 -1.26 11.46 -9.82
C ALA A 195 -0.94 12.32 -8.58
N VAL A 196 0.28 12.83 -8.47
CA VAL A 196 0.74 13.76 -7.43
C VAL A 196 0.75 15.18 -7.97
#